data_efb792eb5e318f3231863b7a1f155d70
#
_entry.id   efb792eb5e318f3231863b7a1f155d70
#
_cell.length_a   1.000
_cell.length_b   1.000
_cell.length_c   1.000
_cell.angle_alpha   90.00
_cell.angle_beta   90.00
_cell.angle_gamma   90.00
#
_symmetry.space_group_name_H-M   'P 1'
#
loop_
_entity.id
_entity.type
_entity.pdbx_description
1 polymer ?
#
loop_
_entity_poly.entity_id
_entity_poly.type
_entity_poly.pdbx_seq_one_letter_code
_entity_poly.pdbx_strand_id
1 'polypeptide(L)'
;NTQSVRVVGGLGTIARIVSESEEIYREPLSVAAALERIHRLYLPYHETLSGLLLEAKREFGFAVLIDCHSMPSSPQTDKRSSRADFVLGDRFGTSCSSELTRIAARSLDSLGFCVALNKPYAGGYITEHYGRPHKAQHVLQIEINRALYMDEATFERTARFEELRDKLQTLIRGLLPGFPGLVVPRAAAE
;
A
#
# COMPACT_ATOMS: atom_id res chain seq x y z
N ASN A 1 0.16 -20.39 -9.47
CA ASN A 1 0.49 -21.23 -8.31
C ASN A 1 -0.81 -21.59 -7.58
N THR A 2 -1.37 -22.76 -7.90
CA THR A 2 -2.67 -23.23 -7.39
C THR A 2 -2.63 -23.73 -5.94
N GLN A 3 -1.48 -23.67 -5.28
CA GLN A 3 -1.25 -24.24 -3.95
C GLN A 3 -0.90 -23.21 -2.86
N SER A 4 -0.95 -21.91 -3.14
CA SER A 4 -0.68 -20.93 -2.08
C SER A 4 -1.83 -20.86 -1.08
N VAL A 5 -1.53 -20.59 0.18
CA VAL A 5 -2.52 -20.40 1.25
C VAL A 5 -3.58 -19.35 0.86
N ARG A 6 -3.19 -18.31 0.13
CA ARG A 6 -4.13 -17.29 -0.39
C ARG A 6 -5.13 -17.86 -1.39
N VAL A 7 -4.68 -18.72 -2.28
CA VAL A 7 -5.57 -19.37 -3.28
C VAL A 7 -6.55 -20.31 -2.59
N VAL A 8 -6.07 -21.12 -1.65
CA VAL A 8 -6.91 -22.00 -0.84
C VAL A 8 -7.94 -21.20 -0.05
N GLY A 9 -7.53 -20.05 0.51
CA GLY A 9 -8.40 -19.10 1.21
C GLY A 9 -9.28 -18.23 0.31
N GLY A 10 -9.44 -18.55 -1.00
CA GLY A 10 -10.32 -17.81 -1.89
C GLY A 10 -9.76 -16.48 -2.41
N LEU A 11 -8.50 -16.14 -2.11
CA LEU A 11 -7.81 -14.90 -2.48
C LEU A 11 -6.77 -15.14 -3.59
N GLY A 12 -7.15 -15.90 -4.62
CA GLY A 12 -6.33 -16.15 -5.81
C GLY A 12 -6.24 -14.93 -6.74
N THR A 13 -5.89 -15.16 -8.01
CA THR A 13 -5.80 -14.11 -9.06
C THR A 13 -7.11 -13.33 -9.18
N ILE A 14 -8.24 -14.01 -9.00
CA ILE A 14 -9.55 -13.36 -8.82
C ILE A 14 -10.05 -13.78 -7.45
N ALA A 15 -10.25 -12.81 -6.58
CA ALA A 15 -10.80 -13.06 -5.26
C ALA A 15 -12.23 -13.62 -5.38
N ARG A 16 -12.55 -14.66 -4.60
CA ARG A 16 -13.88 -15.26 -4.55
C ARG A 16 -14.64 -14.93 -3.27
N ILE A 17 -13.90 -14.56 -2.23
CA ILE A 17 -14.46 -14.24 -0.91
C ILE A 17 -13.99 -12.86 -0.46
N VAL A 18 -14.78 -12.23 0.39
CA VAL A 18 -14.46 -11.03 1.15
C VAL A 18 -14.30 -11.35 2.64
N SER A 19 -14.36 -10.36 3.52
CA SER A 19 -14.35 -10.55 4.97
C SER A 19 -15.42 -11.57 5.42
N GLU A 20 -15.15 -12.26 6.54
CA GLU A 20 -16.06 -13.22 7.16
C GLU A 20 -16.46 -14.40 6.26
N SER A 21 -15.63 -14.70 5.25
CA SER A 21 -15.85 -15.79 4.29
C SER A 21 -17.10 -15.62 3.40
N GLU A 22 -17.61 -14.41 3.25
CA GLU A 22 -18.70 -14.13 2.31
C GLU A 22 -18.25 -14.29 0.86
N GLU A 23 -19.02 -15.00 0.06
CA GLU A 23 -18.74 -15.20 -1.35
C GLU A 23 -19.11 -13.96 -2.17
N ILE A 24 -18.18 -13.48 -3.02
CA ILE A 24 -18.38 -12.34 -3.93
C ILE A 24 -19.34 -12.71 -5.06
N TYR A 25 -19.33 -13.95 -5.50
CA TYR A 25 -20.11 -14.44 -6.65
C TYR A 25 -21.08 -15.53 -6.23
N ARG A 26 -22.32 -15.45 -6.70
CA ARG A 26 -23.33 -16.51 -6.50
C ARG A 26 -22.94 -17.82 -7.19
N GLU A 27 -22.24 -17.69 -8.32
CA GLU A 27 -21.75 -18.82 -9.12
C GLU A 27 -20.28 -18.60 -9.49
N PRO A 28 -19.47 -19.65 -9.67
CA PRO A 28 -18.10 -19.54 -10.13
C PRO A 28 -18.01 -18.79 -11.47
N LEU A 29 -17.07 -17.86 -11.56
CA LEU A 29 -16.81 -17.18 -12.83
C LEU A 29 -16.28 -18.15 -13.89
N SER A 30 -16.74 -18.02 -15.11
CA SER A 30 -16.14 -18.72 -16.26
C SER A 30 -14.71 -18.27 -16.49
N VAL A 31 -13.89 -19.16 -17.04
CA VAL A 31 -12.50 -18.83 -17.42
C VAL A 31 -12.47 -17.64 -18.38
N ALA A 32 -13.40 -17.58 -19.33
CA ALA A 32 -13.50 -16.48 -20.29
C ALA A 32 -13.74 -15.14 -19.59
N ALA A 33 -14.71 -15.07 -18.66
CA ALA A 33 -14.98 -13.85 -17.88
C ALA A 33 -13.80 -13.45 -16.97
N ALA A 34 -13.07 -14.42 -16.43
CA ALA A 34 -11.87 -14.18 -15.67
C ALA A 34 -10.74 -13.59 -16.52
N LEU A 35 -10.49 -14.15 -17.69
CA LEU A 35 -9.49 -13.67 -18.64
C LEU A 35 -9.85 -12.28 -19.18
N GLU A 36 -11.11 -12.02 -19.47
CA GLU A 36 -11.58 -10.69 -19.90
C GLU A 36 -11.24 -9.63 -18.85
N ARG A 37 -11.47 -9.88 -17.57
CA ARG A 37 -11.10 -8.94 -16.50
C ARG A 37 -9.61 -8.69 -16.42
N ILE A 38 -8.79 -9.73 -16.60
CA ILE A 38 -7.34 -9.59 -16.62
C ILE A 38 -6.92 -8.68 -17.79
N HIS A 39 -7.42 -8.94 -18.98
CA HIS A 39 -7.05 -8.16 -20.17
C HIS A 39 -7.56 -6.73 -20.14
N ARG A 40 -8.77 -6.51 -19.65
CA ARG A 40 -9.39 -5.17 -19.67
C ARG A 40 -9.05 -4.28 -18.48
N LEU A 41 -8.69 -4.87 -17.33
CA LEU A 41 -8.46 -4.12 -16.11
C LEU A 41 -7.02 -4.29 -15.59
N TYR A 42 -6.61 -5.52 -15.35
CA TYR A 42 -5.33 -5.79 -14.71
C TYR A 42 -4.13 -5.38 -15.59
N LEU A 43 -4.08 -5.83 -16.83
CA LEU A 43 -2.96 -5.54 -17.72
C LEU A 43 -2.83 -4.04 -18.02
N PRO A 44 -3.87 -3.30 -18.44
CA PRO A 44 -3.77 -1.86 -18.69
C PRO A 44 -3.40 -1.06 -17.44
N TYR A 45 -3.92 -1.44 -16.26
CA TYR A 45 -3.54 -0.82 -15.00
C TYR A 45 -2.04 -0.94 -14.74
N HIS A 46 -1.50 -2.15 -14.84
CA HIS A 46 -0.08 -2.39 -14.57
C HIS A 46 0.84 -1.80 -15.65
N GLU A 47 0.42 -1.77 -16.90
CA GLU A 47 1.13 -1.08 -17.98
C GLU A 47 1.23 0.42 -17.70
N THR A 48 0.12 1.06 -17.37
CA THR A 48 0.09 2.48 -17.01
C THR A 48 0.97 2.78 -15.78
N LEU A 49 0.86 1.98 -14.72
CA LEU A 49 1.67 2.18 -13.52
C LEU A 49 3.17 2.01 -13.78
N SER A 50 3.54 1.02 -14.59
CA SER A 50 4.92 0.82 -15.02
C SER A 50 5.45 1.99 -15.85
N GLY A 51 4.62 2.53 -16.75
CA GLY A 51 4.93 3.72 -17.55
C GLY A 51 5.23 4.94 -16.68
N LEU A 52 4.34 5.25 -15.73
CA LEU A 52 4.51 6.39 -14.81
C LEU A 52 5.77 6.25 -13.96
N LEU A 53 6.08 5.06 -13.45
CA LEU A 53 7.30 4.82 -12.69
C LEU A 53 8.56 5.00 -13.56
N LEU A 54 8.51 4.57 -14.82
CA LEU A 54 9.62 4.74 -15.76
C LEU A 54 9.84 6.22 -16.12
N GLU A 55 8.77 6.97 -16.35
CA GLU A 55 8.83 8.41 -16.61
C GLU A 55 9.44 9.16 -15.43
N ALA A 56 8.95 8.92 -14.21
CA ALA A 56 9.52 9.53 -13.02
C ALA A 56 11.01 9.23 -12.88
N LYS A 57 11.44 8.00 -13.15
CA LYS A 57 12.86 7.63 -13.10
C LYS A 57 13.70 8.32 -14.17
N ARG A 58 13.15 8.53 -15.37
CA ARG A 58 13.87 9.23 -16.45
C ARG A 58 14.04 10.72 -16.11
N GLU A 59 13.01 11.33 -15.54
CA GLU A 59 13.00 12.74 -15.21
C GLU A 59 13.83 13.07 -13.97
N PHE A 60 13.64 12.31 -12.89
CA PHE A 60 14.20 12.64 -11.57
C PHE A 60 15.36 11.71 -11.13
N GLY A 61 15.68 10.67 -11.89
CA GLY A 61 16.69 9.67 -11.52
C GLY A 61 16.19 8.60 -10.53
N PHE A 62 15.00 8.75 -10.00
CA PHE A 62 14.33 7.81 -9.08
C PHE A 62 12.82 7.87 -9.25
N ALA A 63 12.12 6.88 -8.66
CA ALA A 63 10.67 6.88 -8.53
C ALA A 63 10.24 6.47 -7.13
N VAL A 64 9.20 7.12 -6.60
CA VAL A 64 8.54 6.76 -5.35
C VAL A 64 7.07 6.51 -5.62
N LEU A 65 6.59 5.34 -5.29
CA LEU A 65 5.18 4.98 -5.31
C LEU A 65 4.67 4.86 -3.88
N ILE A 66 3.67 5.63 -3.54
CA ILE A 66 2.91 5.47 -2.30
C ILE A 66 1.64 4.69 -2.63
N ASP A 67 1.55 3.48 -2.11
CA ASP A 67 0.42 2.57 -2.31
C ASP A 67 -0.58 2.77 -1.17
N CYS A 68 -1.65 3.53 -1.46
CA CYS A 68 -2.61 3.96 -0.43
C CYS A 68 -3.69 2.89 -0.23
N HIS A 69 -3.73 2.34 0.97
CA HIS A 69 -4.70 1.35 1.43
C HIS A 69 -5.46 1.81 2.67
N SER A 70 -6.51 1.11 3.01
CA SER A 70 -7.20 1.24 4.29
C SER A 70 -7.45 -0.13 4.90
N MET A 71 -7.32 -0.20 6.21
CA MET A 71 -7.54 -1.41 6.99
C MET A 71 -8.76 -1.27 7.91
N PRO A 72 -9.48 -2.38 8.21
CA PRO A 72 -10.53 -2.36 9.23
C PRO A 72 -9.94 -2.00 10.60
N SER A 73 -10.76 -1.36 11.43
CA SER A 73 -10.44 -1.18 12.84
C SER A 73 -10.44 -2.56 13.52
N SER A 74 -9.36 -2.90 14.20
CA SER A 74 -9.29 -4.17 14.93
C SER A 74 -10.30 -4.16 16.09
N PRO A 75 -11.06 -5.25 16.30
CA PRO A 75 -11.86 -5.41 17.50
C PRO A 75 -10.97 -5.28 18.75
N GLN A 76 -11.50 -4.69 19.80
CA GLN A 76 -10.76 -4.38 21.05
C GLN A 76 -10.29 -5.60 21.86
N THR A 77 -10.34 -6.81 21.31
CA THR A 77 -10.08 -8.07 22.02
C THR A 77 -8.59 -8.32 22.30
N ASP A 78 -7.69 -7.66 21.61
CA ASP A 78 -6.25 -7.80 21.87
C ASP A 78 -5.65 -6.51 22.44
N LYS A 79 -5.59 -6.43 23.76
CA LYS A 79 -5.00 -5.29 24.49
C LYS A 79 -3.51 -5.07 24.24
N ARG A 80 -2.84 -5.99 23.48
CA ARG A 80 -1.42 -5.94 23.17
C ARG A 80 -1.10 -5.58 21.72
N SER A 81 -2.03 -5.76 20.78
CA SER A 81 -1.86 -5.17 19.46
C SER A 81 -2.27 -3.71 19.58
N SER A 82 -1.30 -2.85 19.74
CA SER A 82 -1.51 -1.41 19.77
C SER A 82 -2.43 -1.00 18.64
N ARG A 83 -3.40 -0.16 18.94
CA ARG A 83 -4.31 0.48 17.98
C ARG A 83 -3.49 1.32 17.02
N ALA A 84 -2.91 0.69 16.00
CA ALA A 84 -2.21 1.45 14.98
C ALA A 84 -3.22 2.26 14.18
N ASP A 85 -3.00 3.56 14.13
CA ASP A 85 -3.72 4.48 13.25
C ASP A 85 -3.27 4.27 11.81
N PHE A 86 -1.98 3.99 11.65
CA PHE A 86 -1.34 3.70 10.36
C PHE A 86 -0.44 2.47 10.45
N VAL A 87 -0.40 1.70 9.36
CA VAL A 87 0.63 0.67 9.17
C VAL A 87 1.41 1.01 7.91
N LEU A 88 2.73 1.11 8.04
CA LEU A 88 3.65 1.27 6.92
C LEU A 88 4.21 -0.09 6.52
N GLY A 89 3.96 -0.48 5.28
CA GLY A 89 4.41 -1.73 4.69
C GLY A 89 5.54 -1.48 3.69
N ASP A 90 6.76 -1.85 4.05
CA ASP A 90 7.95 -1.75 3.19
C ASP A 90 8.57 -3.10 2.86
N ARG A 91 7.78 -4.18 3.06
CA ARG A 91 8.22 -5.55 2.86
C ARG A 91 9.49 -5.88 3.66
N PHE A 92 9.52 -5.43 4.93
CA PHE A 92 10.67 -5.58 5.83
C PHE A 92 11.96 -4.98 5.24
N GLY A 93 11.85 -3.78 4.67
CA GLY A 93 12.97 -3.03 4.08
C GLY A 93 13.36 -3.45 2.66
N THR A 94 12.57 -4.30 1.98
CA THR A 94 12.91 -4.78 0.64
C THR A 94 12.27 -3.98 -0.51
N SER A 95 11.20 -3.22 -0.24
CA SER A 95 10.47 -2.48 -1.29
C SER A 95 10.81 -1.00 -1.37
N CYS A 96 11.38 -0.41 -0.33
CA CYS A 96 11.87 0.97 -0.37
C CYS A 96 13.10 1.14 0.54
N SER A 97 13.74 2.32 0.49
CA SER A 97 14.81 2.65 1.41
C SER A 97 14.27 2.80 2.83
N SER A 98 15.07 2.41 3.82
CA SER A 98 14.74 2.59 5.24
C SER A 98 14.54 4.07 5.61
N GLU A 99 15.22 4.97 4.90
CA GLU A 99 15.07 6.41 5.08
C GLU A 99 13.66 6.90 4.74
N LEU A 100 13.07 6.43 3.63
CA LEU A 100 11.70 6.77 3.25
C LEU A 100 10.70 6.30 4.32
N THR A 101 10.82 5.04 4.75
CA THR A 101 9.96 4.49 5.82
C THR A 101 10.11 5.30 7.11
N ARG A 102 11.34 5.68 7.49
CA ARG A 102 11.62 6.45 8.69
C ARG A 102 11.05 7.86 8.63
N ILE A 103 11.16 8.54 7.49
CA ILE A 103 10.57 9.88 7.30
C ILE A 103 9.05 9.79 7.38
N ALA A 104 8.42 8.82 6.71
CA ALA A 104 6.99 8.62 6.77
C ALA A 104 6.50 8.37 8.21
N ALA A 105 7.18 7.46 8.94
CA ALA A 105 6.83 7.15 10.31
C ALA A 105 6.94 8.38 11.23
N ARG A 106 8.04 9.13 11.16
CA ARG A 106 8.24 10.36 11.96
C ARG A 106 7.21 11.44 11.62
N SER A 107 6.88 11.60 10.34
CA SER A 107 5.88 12.59 9.91
C SER A 107 4.50 12.25 10.49
N LEU A 108 4.10 10.97 10.45
CA LEU A 108 2.83 10.53 11.04
C LEU A 108 2.82 10.66 12.57
N ASP A 109 3.91 10.29 13.24
CA ASP A 109 4.07 10.42 14.68
C ASP A 109 3.97 11.89 15.11
N SER A 110 4.62 12.83 14.39
CA SER A 110 4.54 14.27 14.64
C SER A 110 3.13 14.84 14.45
N LEU A 111 2.29 14.20 13.63
CA LEU A 111 0.87 14.53 13.46
C LEU A 111 -0.03 13.89 14.54
N GLY A 112 0.55 13.17 15.50
CA GLY A 112 -0.13 12.56 16.63
C GLY A 112 -0.72 11.18 16.37
N PHE A 113 -0.28 10.48 15.32
CA PHE A 113 -0.75 9.14 14.97
C PHE A 113 0.14 8.02 15.53
N CYS A 114 -0.49 6.92 15.92
CA CYS A 114 0.20 5.68 16.29
C CYS A 114 0.55 4.88 15.03
N VAL A 115 1.84 4.64 14.80
CA VAL A 115 2.35 3.98 13.58
C VAL A 115 2.93 2.62 13.89
N ALA A 116 2.50 1.59 13.15
CA ALA A 116 3.13 0.28 13.16
C ALA A 116 3.87 0.03 11.84
N LEU A 117 4.88 -0.85 11.88
CA LEU A 117 5.67 -1.22 10.70
C LEU A 117 5.46 -2.69 10.36
N ASN A 118 5.07 -2.97 9.10
CA ASN A 118 4.99 -4.32 8.53
C ASN A 118 4.03 -5.30 9.24
N LYS A 119 3.32 -4.90 10.26
CA LYS A 119 2.37 -5.74 11.00
C LYS A 119 1.09 -4.97 11.28
N PRO A 120 -0.08 -5.56 10.97
CA PRO A 120 -0.26 -6.86 10.31
C PRO A 120 -0.03 -6.86 8.80
N TYR A 121 0.20 -5.69 8.17
CA TYR A 121 0.31 -5.51 6.72
C TYR A 121 1.72 -5.08 6.33
N ALA A 122 2.48 -6.01 5.74
CA ALA A 122 3.86 -5.73 5.32
C ALA A 122 3.99 -5.14 3.91
N GLY A 123 2.90 -5.04 3.19
CA GLY A 123 2.86 -4.65 1.78
C GLY A 123 2.36 -5.78 0.89
N GLY A 124 1.50 -5.42 -0.07
CA GLY A 124 0.87 -6.32 -1.02
C GLY A 124 1.67 -6.58 -2.28
N TYR A 125 0.95 -6.99 -3.34
CA TYR A 125 1.55 -7.28 -4.64
C TYR A 125 2.27 -6.06 -5.25
N ILE A 126 1.68 -4.87 -5.16
CA ILE A 126 2.25 -3.62 -5.70
C ILE A 126 3.63 -3.35 -5.08
N THR A 127 3.73 -3.40 -3.75
CA THR A 127 5.00 -3.21 -3.04
C THR A 127 6.05 -4.24 -3.43
N GLU A 128 5.66 -5.50 -3.53
CA GLU A 128 6.57 -6.58 -3.90
C GLU A 128 7.01 -6.51 -5.36
N HIS A 129 6.05 -6.25 -6.26
CA HIS A 129 6.30 -6.28 -7.70
C HIS A 129 7.09 -5.07 -8.19
N TYR A 130 6.79 -3.87 -7.67
CA TYR A 130 7.41 -2.64 -8.12
C TYR A 130 8.55 -2.14 -7.25
N GLY A 131 8.65 -2.57 -5.98
CA GLY A 131 9.74 -2.18 -5.09
C GLY A 131 11.09 -2.72 -5.56
N ARG A 132 12.00 -1.82 -5.97
CA ARG A 132 13.36 -2.13 -6.42
C ARG A 132 14.28 -1.00 -5.96
N PRO A 133 14.53 -0.86 -4.64
CA PRO A 133 15.31 0.26 -4.10
C PRO A 133 16.74 0.32 -4.66
N HIS A 134 17.36 -0.83 -4.95
CA HIS A 134 18.66 -0.91 -5.62
C HIS A 134 18.66 -0.36 -7.06
N LYS A 135 17.49 -0.11 -7.64
CA LYS A 135 17.29 0.54 -8.94
C LYS A 135 16.66 1.93 -8.80
N ALA A 136 16.76 2.57 -7.63
CA ALA A 136 16.12 3.85 -7.32
C ALA A 136 14.60 3.85 -7.59
N GLN A 137 13.91 2.73 -7.33
CA GLN A 137 12.47 2.61 -7.45
C GLN A 137 11.92 2.10 -6.13
N HIS A 138 11.24 2.97 -5.40
CA HIS A 138 10.80 2.75 -4.04
C HIS A 138 9.28 2.65 -3.98
N VAL A 139 8.76 1.68 -3.22
CA VAL A 139 7.32 1.53 -3.00
C VAL A 139 7.07 1.39 -1.51
N LEU A 140 6.23 2.24 -0.97
CA LEU A 140 5.77 2.21 0.41
C LEU A 140 4.26 2.08 0.45
N GLN A 141 3.74 1.01 1.05
CA GLN A 141 2.31 0.87 1.33
C GLN A 141 1.96 1.61 2.62
N ILE A 142 0.87 2.35 2.59
CA ILE A 142 0.32 3.05 3.77
C ILE A 142 -1.10 2.56 3.99
N GLU A 143 -1.31 1.83 5.09
CA GLU A 143 -2.63 1.40 5.53
C GLU A 143 -3.18 2.40 6.54
N ILE A 144 -4.38 2.91 6.28
CA ILE A 144 -5.09 3.86 7.15
C ILE A 144 -6.20 3.13 7.88
N ASN A 145 -6.24 3.23 9.20
CA ASN A 145 -7.33 2.69 10.00
C ASN A 145 -8.63 3.42 9.66
N ARG A 146 -9.65 2.68 9.22
CA ARG A 146 -10.94 3.23 8.76
C ARG A 146 -11.67 4.02 9.84
N ALA A 147 -11.56 3.62 11.10
CA ALA A 147 -12.18 4.35 12.21
C ALA A 147 -11.70 5.81 12.36
N LEU A 148 -10.60 6.19 11.71
CA LEU A 148 -10.13 7.59 11.70
C LEU A 148 -11.03 8.51 10.88
N TYR A 149 -11.75 8.00 9.88
CA TYR A 149 -12.44 8.84 8.91
C TYR A 149 -13.83 8.36 8.51
N MET A 150 -14.23 7.14 8.89
CA MET A 150 -15.54 6.59 8.53
C MET A 150 -16.12 5.75 9.66
N ASP A 151 -17.43 5.61 9.67
CA ASP A 151 -18.16 4.58 10.39
C ASP A 151 -18.14 3.30 9.55
N GLU A 152 -17.61 2.22 10.10
CA GLU A 152 -17.45 0.96 9.34
C GLU A 152 -18.75 0.16 9.19
N ALA A 153 -19.79 0.48 9.96
CA ALA A 153 -21.09 -0.18 9.84
C ALA A 153 -21.95 0.49 8.77
N THR A 154 -21.91 1.83 8.69
CA THR A 154 -22.73 2.61 7.76
C THR A 154 -21.99 3.03 6.49
N PHE A 155 -20.66 2.93 6.49
CA PHE A 155 -19.75 3.44 5.47
C PHE A 155 -19.80 4.97 5.28
N GLU A 156 -20.39 5.70 6.23
CA GLU A 156 -20.48 7.15 6.19
C GLU A 156 -19.19 7.81 6.72
N ARG A 157 -18.87 8.98 6.16
CA ARG A 157 -17.73 9.78 6.64
C ARG A 157 -18.02 10.32 8.03
N THR A 158 -17.05 10.26 8.92
CA THR A 158 -17.12 10.94 10.21
C THR A 158 -16.75 12.42 10.08
N ALA A 159 -17.06 13.22 11.11
CA ALA A 159 -16.63 14.62 11.18
C ALA A 159 -15.09 14.80 11.13
N ARG A 160 -14.31 13.74 11.40
CA ARG A 160 -12.84 13.76 11.38
C ARG A 160 -12.24 13.55 9.98
N PHE A 161 -13.07 13.28 8.97
CA PHE A 161 -12.58 13.03 7.61
C PHE A 161 -11.76 14.19 7.04
N GLU A 162 -12.24 15.42 7.20
CA GLU A 162 -11.55 16.61 6.68
C GLU A 162 -10.23 16.87 7.42
N GLU A 163 -10.20 16.70 8.73
CA GLU A 163 -8.98 16.80 9.52
C GLU A 163 -7.92 15.77 9.05
N LEU A 164 -8.34 14.52 8.85
CA LEU A 164 -7.43 13.48 8.36
C LEU A 164 -6.90 13.82 6.96
N ARG A 165 -7.75 14.29 6.06
CA ARG A 165 -7.34 14.72 4.72
C ARG A 165 -6.24 15.78 4.79
N ASP A 166 -6.38 16.79 5.63
CA ASP A 166 -5.41 17.89 5.75
C ASP A 166 -4.09 17.38 6.38
N LYS A 167 -4.16 16.45 7.32
CA LYS A 167 -2.98 15.78 7.88
C LYS A 167 -2.27 14.90 6.82
N LEU A 168 -3.01 14.21 5.96
CA LEU A 168 -2.42 13.44 4.86
C LEU A 168 -1.73 14.34 3.81
N GLN A 169 -2.30 15.51 3.51
CA GLN A 169 -1.61 16.50 2.67
C GLN A 169 -0.28 16.95 3.30
N THR A 170 -0.28 17.17 4.61
CA THR A 170 0.94 17.52 5.36
C THR A 170 1.96 16.38 5.32
N LEU A 171 1.52 15.12 5.49
CA LEU A 171 2.37 13.95 5.32
C LEU A 171 3.05 13.94 3.96
N ILE A 172 2.26 14.03 2.88
CA ILE A 172 2.80 13.97 1.50
C ILE A 172 3.85 15.07 1.28
N ARG A 173 3.57 16.30 1.71
CA ARG A 173 4.54 17.40 1.63
C ARG A 173 5.81 17.14 2.45
N GLY A 174 5.67 16.50 3.61
CA GLY A 174 6.78 16.14 4.48
C GLY A 174 7.68 15.02 3.92
N LEU A 175 7.19 14.21 2.98
CA LEU A 175 8.01 13.20 2.31
C LEU A 175 8.94 13.78 1.24
N LEU A 176 8.55 14.88 0.59
CA LEU A 176 9.28 15.46 -0.55
C LEU A 176 10.77 15.80 -0.26
N PRO A 177 11.13 16.41 0.88
CA PRO A 177 12.52 16.72 1.20
C PRO A 177 13.44 15.50 1.31
N GLY A 178 12.90 14.32 1.60
CA GLY A 178 13.66 13.07 1.70
C GLY A 178 13.99 12.42 0.36
N PHE A 179 13.35 12.85 -0.72
CA PHE A 179 13.47 12.19 -2.02
C PHE A 179 14.86 12.29 -2.68
N PRO A 180 15.60 13.40 -2.59
CA PRO A 180 16.95 13.47 -3.16
C PRO A 180 17.91 12.39 -2.64
N GLY A 181 17.73 11.92 -1.41
CA GLY A 181 18.51 10.82 -0.82
C GLY A 181 18.18 9.41 -1.36
N LEU A 182 17.17 9.30 -2.23
CA LEU A 182 16.72 8.03 -2.81
C LEU A 182 17.37 7.69 -4.15
N VAL A 183 18.18 8.60 -4.68
CA VAL A 183 18.96 8.37 -5.90
C VAL A 183 20.09 7.39 -5.61
N VAL A 184 20.19 6.32 -6.38
CA VAL A 184 21.37 5.46 -6.33
C VAL A 184 22.55 6.24 -6.91
N PRO A 185 23.66 6.45 -6.17
CA PRO A 185 24.84 7.07 -6.75
C PRO A 185 25.27 6.30 -8.00
N ARG A 186 25.45 6.97 -9.13
CA ARG A 186 26.12 6.37 -10.28
C ARG A 186 27.49 5.93 -9.77
N ALA A 187 27.76 4.63 -9.80
CA ALA A 187 29.11 4.16 -9.68
C ALA A 187 29.95 4.94 -10.70
N ALA A 188 31.00 5.63 -10.24
CA ALA A 188 31.93 6.26 -11.15
C ALA A 188 32.40 5.15 -12.09
N ALA A 189 32.15 5.33 -13.39
CA ALA A 189 32.67 4.43 -14.40
C ALA A 189 34.19 4.61 -14.39
N GLU A 190 34.90 3.64 -13.84
CA GLU A 190 36.33 3.48 -14.03
C GLU A 190 36.59 2.99 -15.46
#